data_a80b5f560735e331129d99bf0aa5dc6b
#
_entry.id   a80b5f560735e331129d99bf0aa5dc6b
#
_cell.length_a   1.000
_cell.length_b   1.000
_cell.length_c   1.000
_cell.angle_alpha   90.00
_cell.angle_beta   90.00
_cell.angle_gamma   90.00
#
_symmetry.space_group_name_H-M   'P 1'
#
loop_
_entity.id
_entity.type
_entity.pdbx_description
1 polymer ?
#
loop_
_entity_poly.entity_id
_entity_poly.type
_entity_poly.pdbx_seq_one_letter_code
_entity_poly.pdbx_strand_id
1 'polypeptide(L)'
;QEVKGAEIMIALDVSNSMLAEDYYPNRLERAKLAISKLVDRLQDDRIGLVVFAGQSFVQLPITTDYVSAKIFLNSINTESIPVQGTALGDAILTCVRSFSMDSENSRAIILITDGENHEDDPISAAKDATTMGARVFCVGVGSSEGKPIPKDGELMKDKDGNIVVTRLDEQTLQDVARAGEGLYVRAGTTEFGLNPIIDEIKDMEAKRYQNVVFEEFDEQYMYFFGIALFFLLLEFMINSRRHKRKLFVAFLLLSTTAFGQVDKREVRAGNRAYKKGEFQQAEIDYRRGVLKD
;
A
#
# COMPACT_ATOMS: atom_id res chain seq x y z
N GLN A 1 18.61 5.64 12.45
CA GLN A 1 17.25 5.55 11.86
C GLN A 1 17.23 4.30 11.01
N GLU A 2 16.57 3.25 11.47
CA GLU A 2 16.31 2.08 10.63
C GLU A 2 15.33 2.53 9.54
N VAL A 3 15.81 2.54 8.30
CA VAL A 3 14.94 2.65 7.13
C VAL A 3 14.20 1.33 7.05
N LYS A 4 12.95 1.32 7.49
CA LYS A 4 12.08 0.15 7.43
C LYS A 4 11.45 0.14 6.03
N GLY A 5 11.89 -0.76 5.15
CA GLY A 5 11.28 -0.96 3.83
C GLY A 5 9.85 -1.52 3.90
N ALA A 6 9.15 -1.56 2.77
CA ALA A 6 7.80 -2.11 2.69
C ALA A 6 7.76 -3.62 2.94
N GLU A 7 6.62 -4.14 3.40
CA GLU A 7 6.30 -5.57 3.39
C GLU A 7 5.53 -5.90 2.10
N ILE A 8 6.12 -6.74 1.25
CA ILE A 8 5.59 -7.08 -0.06
C ILE A 8 5.23 -8.57 -0.10
N MET A 9 3.94 -8.89 -0.19
CA MET A 9 3.47 -10.25 -0.43
C MET A 9 3.16 -10.43 -1.92
N ILE A 10 3.80 -11.40 -2.56
CA ILE A 10 3.53 -11.76 -3.94
C ILE A 10 2.63 -13.00 -3.96
N ALA A 11 1.43 -12.85 -4.53
CA ALA A 11 0.53 -13.94 -4.80
C ALA A 11 0.68 -14.36 -6.27
N LEU A 12 1.22 -15.54 -6.48
CA LEU A 12 1.50 -16.08 -7.81
C LEU A 12 0.52 -17.20 -8.15
N ASP A 13 -0.22 -17.00 -9.22
CA ASP A 13 -1.09 -18.00 -9.80
C ASP A 13 -0.28 -19.16 -10.37
N VAL A 14 -0.62 -20.38 -9.96
CA VAL A 14 -0.01 -21.63 -10.43
C VAL A 14 -1.04 -22.59 -11.02
N SER A 15 -2.22 -22.09 -11.38
CA SER A 15 -3.24 -22.85 -12.09
C SER A 15 -2.75 -23.31 -13.46
N ASN A 16 -3.41 -24.31 -14.04
CA ASN A 16 -3.03 -24.84 -15.36
C ASN A 16 -3.07 -23.79 -16.47
N SER A 17 -3.87 -22.73 -16.37
CA SER A 17 -3.93 -21.64 -17.34
C SER A 17 -2.60 -20.91 -17.48
N MET A 18 -1.78 -20.91 -16.41
CA MET A 18 -0.44 -20.32 -16.42
C MET A 18 0.60 -21.12 -17.23
N LEU A 19 0.24 -22.31 -17.74
CA LEU A 19 1.05 -23.04 -18.73
C LEU A 19 0.87 -22.52 -20.15
N ALA A 20 -0.09 -21.64 -20.41
CA ALA A 20 -0.30 -21.08 -21.75
C ALA A 20 0.94 -20.34 -22.27
N GLU A 21 1.22 -20.51 -23.59
CA GLU A 21 2.46 -20.08 -24.25
C GLU A 21 2.27 -18.77 -25.04
N ASP A 22 1.44 -17.86 -24.56
CA ASP A 22 1.40 -16.50 -25.11
C ASP A 22 2.59 -15.64 -24.64
N TYR A 23 3.32 -16.11 -23.61
CA TYR A 23 4.64 -15.64 -23.21
C TYR A 23 5.64 -16.80 -23.23
N TYR A 24 6.82 -16.58 -23.79
CA TYR A 24 7.85 -17.63 -23.85
C TYR A 24 8.61 -17.75 -22.51
N PRO A 25 8.83 -18.97 -21.97
CA PRO A 25 8.33 -20.25 -22.46
C PRO A 25 6.83 -20.49 -22.14
N ASN A 26 6.30 -19.96 -21.04
CA ASN A 26 4.90 -19.90 -20.65
C ASN A 26 4.68 -18.76 -19.65
N ARG A 27 3.41 -18.49 -19.28
CA ARG A 27 3.05 -17.39 -18.35
C ARG A 27 3.74 -17.54 -17.00
N LEU A 28 3.74 -18.77 -16.40
CA LEU A 28 4.31 -19.04 -15.09
C LEU A 28 5.83 -18.78 -15.05
N GLU A 29 6.58 -19.34 -15.97
CA GLU A 29 8.03 -19.17 -16.02
C GLU A 29 8.41 -17.70 -16.30
N ARG A 30 7.60 -17.01 -17.10
CA ARG A 30 7.78 -15.59 -17.35
C ARG A 30 7.52 -14.76 -16.10
N ALA A 31 6.48 -15.10 -15.33
CA ALA A 31 6.18 -14.46 -14.05
C ALA A 31 7.31 -14.69 -13.04
N LYS A 32 7.81 -15.93 -12.90
CA LYS A 32 8.93 -16.26 -12.01
C LYS A 32 10.18 -15.44 -12.35
N LEU A 33 10.52 -15.32 -13.65
CA LEU A 33 11.65 -14.50 -14.08
C LEU A 33 11.46 -13.01 -13.71
N ALA A 34 10.25 -12.48 -13.85
CA ALA A 34 9.95 -11.11 -13.52
C ALA A 34 10.04 -10.85 -12.00
N ILE A 35 9.50 -11.77 -11.18
CA ILE A 35 9.61 -11.73 -9.72
C ILE A 35 11.08 -11.82 -9.29
N SER A 36 11.89 -12.71 -9.89
CA SER A 36 13.32 -12.81 -9.60
C SER A 36 14.06 -11.49 -9.85
N LYS A 37 13.76 -10.81 -10.97
CA LYS A 37 14.31 -9.47 -11.27
C LYS A 37 13.82 -8.39 -10.30
N LEU A 38 12.57 -8.48 -9.82
CA LEU A 38 12.05 -7.60 -8.79
C LEU A 38 12.84 -7.78 -7.50
N VAL A 39 13.04 -9.03 -7.06
CA VAL A 39 13.80 -9.35 -5.85
C VAL A 39 15.23 -8.79 -5.90
N ASP A 40 15.87 -8.79 -7.08
CA ASP A 40 17.20 -8.18 -7.27
C ASP A 40 17.25 -6.66 -7.05
N ARG A 41 16.11 -5.99 -7.09
CA ARG A 41 15.99 -4.53 -6.93
C ARG A 41 15.57 -4.09 -5.54
N LEU A 42 15.15 -5.04 -4.69
CA LEU A 42 14.81 -4.78 -3.29
C LEU A 42 16.10 -4.58 -2.49
N GLN A 43 16.08 -3.65 -1.54
CA GLN A 43 17.23 -3.37 -0.67
C GLN A 43 16.89 -3.54 0.81
N ASP A 44 15.86 -2.85 1.27
CA ASP A 44 15.43 -2.85 2.67
C ASP A 44 14.02 -3.44 2.83
N ASP A 45 13.37 -3.82 1.72
CA ASP A 45 12.02 -4.36 1.71
C ASP A 45 12.00 -5.82 2.19
N ARG A 46 10.87 -6.23 2.74
CA ARG A 46 10.62 -7.61 3.16
C ARG A 46 9.68 -8.27 2.15
N ILE A 47 10.00 -9.47 1.73
CA ILE A 47 9.24 -10.19 0.71
C ILE A 47 8.69 -11.50 1.26
N GLY A 48 7.46 -11.85 0.87
CA GLY A 48 6.86 -13.17 1.06
C GLY A 48 6.23 -13.67 -0.23
N LEU A 49 6.03 -14.98 -0.35
CA LEU A 49 5.43 -15.63 -1.52
C LEU A 49 4.23 -16.46 -1.09
N VAL A 50 3.11 -16.22 -1.75
CA VAL A 50 1.90 -17.06 -1.72
C VAL A 50 1.73 -17.65 -3.11
N VAL A 51 1.48 -18.94 -3.20
CA VAL A 51 1.04 -19.61 -4.44
C VAL A 51 -0.43 -19.94 -4.33
N PHE A 52 -1.16 -19.84 -5.43
CA PHE A 52 -2.58 -20.16 -5.43
C PHE A 52 -3.05 -20.75 -6.75
N ALA A 53 -4.10 -21.55 -6.65
CA ALA A 53 -4.94 -22.06 -7.72
C ALA A 53 -6.37 -22.17 -7.16
N GLY A 54 -6.99 -23.35 -7.05
CA GLY A 54 -8.25 -23.52 -6.32
C GLY A 54 -8.16 -23.31 -4.81
N GLN A 55 -6.96 -23.22 -4.26
CA GLN A 55 -6.62 -22.89 -2.86
C GLN A 55 -5.33 -22.08 -2.84
N SER A 56 -5.05 -21.41 -1.70
CA SER A 56 -3.82 -20.64 -1.54
C SER A 56 -2.94 -21.17 -0.39
N PHE A 57 -1.61 -21.07 -0.56
CA PHE A 57 -0.62 -21.49 0.43
C PHE A 57 0.53 -20.52 0.52
N VAL A 58 1.02 -20.30 1.73
CA VAL A 58 2.25 -19.52 1.95
C VAL A 58 3.45 -20.40 1.58
N GLN A 59 4.10 -20.07 0.47
CA GLN A 59 5.31 -20.74 0.01
C GLN A 59 6.55 -20.22 0.73
N LEU A 60 6.58 -18.93 1.02
CA LEU A 60 7.63 -18.25 1.77
C LEU A 60 7.01 -17.21 2.70
N PRO A 61 7.17 -17.32 4.03
CA PRO A 61 6.82 -16.25 4.95
C PRO A 61 7.65 -14.99 4.69
N ILE A 62 7.17 -13.83 5.16
CA ILE A 62 7.86 -12.54 5.01
C ILE A 62 9.28 -12.62 5.57
N THR A 63 10.26 -12.27 4.73
CA THR A 63 11.68 -12.32 5.05
C THR A 63 12.48 -11.25 4.31
N THR A 64 13.68 -10.95 4.78
CA THR A 64 14.72 -10.17 4.07
C THR A 64 15.74 -11.07 3.36
N ASP A 65 15.59 -12.39 3.46
CA ASP A 65 16.48 -13.35 2.79
C ASP A 65 16.08 -13.54 1.32
N TYR A 66 16.59 -12.68 0.46
CA TYR A 66 16.33 -12.69 -0.98
C TYR A 66 16.89 -13.92 -1.69
N VAL A 67 17.93 -14.56 -1.12
CA VAL A 67 18.49 -15.79 -1.69
C VAL A 67 17.50 -16.92 -1.52
N SER A 68 16.99 -17.12 -0.31
CA SER A 68 15.93 -18.09 -0.04
C SER A 68 14.67 -17.80 -0.86
N ALA A 69 14.27 -16.52 -1.00
CA ALA A 69 13.13 -16.13 -1.80
C ALA A 69 13.26 -16.62 -3.26
N LYS A 70 14.42 -16.49 -3.88
CA LYS A 70 14.68 -16.98 -5.24
C LYS A 70 14.71 -18.51 -5.32
N ILE A 71 15.23 -19.19 -4.32
CA ILE A 71 15.24 -20.67 -4.27
C ILE A 71 13.79 -21.19 -4.23
N PHE A 72 12.95 -20.64 -3.32
CA PHE A 72 11.54 -21.03 -3.24
C PHE A 72 10.79 -20.68 -4.50
N LEU A 73 10.99 -19.49 -5.07
CA LEU A 73 10.39 -19.08 -6.34
C LEU A 73 10.69 -20.05 -7.46
N ASN A 74 11.94 -20.49 -7.59
CA ASN A 74 12.35 -21.43 -8.64
C ASN A 74 11.73 -22.83 -8.49
N SER A 75 11.41 -23.24 -7.25
CA SER A 75 10.76 -24.54 -6.99
C SER A 75 9.27 -24.58 -7.32
N ILE A 76 8.64 -23.41 -7.55
CA ILE A 76 7.22 -23.30 -7.84
C ILE A 76 6.92 -23.88 -9.23
N ASN A 77 5.88 -24.69 -9.31
CA ASN A 77 5.30 -25.23 -10.53
C ASN A 77 3.79 -25.39 -10.38
N THR A 78 3.08 -25.77 -11.45
CA THR A 78 1.62 -25.96 -11.41
C THR A 78 1.16 -27.16 -10.59
N GLU A 79 2.07 -28.07 -10.22
CA GLU A 79 1.79 -29.20 -9.35
C GLU A 79 1.93 -28.84 -7.86
N SER A 80 2.41 -27.62 -7.57
CA SER A 80 2.54 -27.11 -6.18
C SER A 80 1.22 -27.09 -5.43
N ILE A 81 0.10 -27.02 -6.16
CA ILE A 81 -1.25 -27.05 -5.61
C ILE A 81 -2.06 -28.16 -6.29
N PRO A 82 -2.52 -29.17 -5.52
CA PRO A 82 -3.23 -30.31 -6.10
C PRO A 82 -4.66 -29.93 -6.56
N VAL A 83 -5.29 -28.92 -5.93
CA VAL A 83 -6.63 -28.45 -6.28
C VAL A 83 -6.52 -27.38 -7.35
N GLN A 84 -6.96 -27.72 -8.57
CA GLN A 84 -7.00 -26.77 -9.68
C GLN A 84 -8.24 -25.88 -9.57
N GLY A 85 -8.20 -24.71 -10.18
CA GLY A 85 -9.18 -23.63 -10.09
C GLY A 85 -8.43 -22.31 -9.88
N THR A 86 -9.15 -21.23 -9.58
CA THR A 86 -8.54 -19.94 -9.31
C THR A 86 -9.34 -19.20 -8.25
N ALA A 87 -8.82 -19.16 -7.01
CA ALA A 87 -9.41 -18.52 -5.85
C ALA A 87 -8.61 -17.23 -5.53
N LEU A 88 -8.92 -16.14 -6.23
CA LEU A 88 -8.21 -14.85 -6.10
C LEU A 88 -8.43 -14.22 -4.72
N GLY A 89 -9.65 -14.31 -4.18
CA GLY A 89 -10.00 -13.76 -2.88
C GLY A 89 -9.26 -14.48 -1.74
N ASP A 90 -9.20 -15.83 -1.78
CA ASP A 90 -8.45 -16.62 -0.81
C ASP A 90 -6.95 -16.28 -0.84
N ALA A 91 -6.39 -16.08 -2.04
CA ALA A 91 -5.00 -15.64 -2.20
C ALA A 91 -4.73 -14.27 -1.54
N ILE A 92 -5.61 -13.29 -1.76
CA ILE A 92 -5.50 -11.96 -1.14
C ILE A 92 -5.58 -12.07 0.38
N LEU A 93 -6.58 -12.80 0.91
CA LEU A 93 -6.76 -12.96 2.36
C LEU A 93 -5.60 -13.74 3.01
N THR A 94 -5.01 -14.71 2.30
CA THR A 94 -3.82 -15.41 2.77
C THR A 94 -2.61 -14.49 2.83
N CYS A 95 -2.42 -13.59 1.86
CA CYS A 95 -1.40 -12.54 1.93
C CYS A 95 -1.63 -11.62 3.14
N VAL A 96 -2.86 -11.16 3.36
CA VAL A 96 -3.20 -10.29 4.50
C VAL A 96 -2.84 -10.93 5.84
N ARG A 97 -3.21 -12.22 6.01
CA ARG A 97 -2.90 -12.98 7.23
C ARG A 97 -1.40 -13.23 7.45
N SER A 98 -0.59 -13.09 6.40
CA SER A 98 0.86 -13.33 6.43
C SER A 98 1.69 -12.10 6.77
N PHE A 99 1.11 -10.91 6.82
CA PHE A 99 1.79 -9.70 7.27
C PHE A 99 2.07 -9.72 8.77
N SER A 100 3.16 -9.09 9.16
CA SER A 100 3.53 -8.95 10.58
C SER A 100 2.53 -8.03 11.29
N MET A 101 1.91 -8.49 12.39
CA MET A 101 0.89 -7.71 13.11
C MET A 101 1.46 -6.43 13.75
N ASP A 102 2.69 -6.49 14.22
CA ASP A 102 3.37 -5.39 14.93
C ASP A 102 4.20 -4.49 14.00
N SER A 103 4.13 -4.71 12.68
CA SER A 103 4.89 -3.93 11.71
C SER A 103 4.17 -2.63 11.36
N GLU A 104 4.90 -1.53 11.50
CA GLU A 104 4.47 -0.21 11.01
C GLU A 104 4.81 0.00 9.53
N ASN A 105 5.35 -0.98 8.83
CA ASN A 105 5.74 -0.86 7.43
C ASN A 105 4.53 -0.75 6.51
N SER A 106 4.71 -0.11 5.36
CA SER A 106 3.70 -0.14 4.30
C SER A 106 3.53 -1.57 3.79
N ARG A 107 2.28 -2.00 3.55
CA ARG A 107 1.93 -3.35 3.14
C ARG A 107 1.42 -3.35 1.71
N ALA A 108 2.03 -4.16 0.87
CA ALA A 108 1.65 -4.30 -0.52
C ALA A 108 1.45 -5.77 -0.89
N ILE A 109 0.35 -6.07 -1.58
CA ILE A 109 0.07 -7.37 -2.18
C ILE A 109 0.21 -7.21 -3.69
N ILE A 110 1.03 -8.04 -4.33
CA ILE A 110 1.18 -8.08 -5.79
C ILE A 110 0.57 -9.40 -6.29
N LEU A 111 -0.62 -9.31 -6.86
CA LEU A 111 -1.35 -10.45 -7.42
C LEU A 111 -0.95 -10.63 -8.89
N ILE A 112 -0.42 -11.80 -9.26
CA ILE A 112 0.04 -12.11 -10.62
C ILE A 112 -0.77 -13.30 -11.14
N THR A 113 -1.65 -13.07 -12.12
CA THR A 113 -2.64 -14.04 -12.59
C THR A 113 -3.17 -13.63 -13.96
N ASP A 114 -3.88 -14.52 -14.65
CA ASP A 114 -4.69 -14.18 -15.84
C ASP A 114 -6.09 -13.66 -15.48
N GLY A 115 -6.45 -13.66 -14.20
CA GLY A 115 -7.69 -13.06 -13.71
C GLY A 115 -8.93 -13.93 -13.87
N GLU A 116 -8.85 -15.12 -14.49
CA GLU A 116 -9.97 -16.06 -14.51
C GLU A 116 -10.28 -16.47 -13.07
N ASN A 117 -11.44 -16.06 -12.55
CA ASN A 117 -11.87 -16.36 -11.18
C ASN A 117 -13.23 -17.07 -11.20
N HIS A 118 -13.29 -18.21 -10.54
CA HIS A 118 -14.47 -19.05 -10.55
C HIS A 118 -14.93 -19.50 -9.16
N GLU A 119 -14.17 -19.15 -8.10
CA GLU A 119 -14.31 -19.79 -6.79
C GLU A 119 -14.81 -18.83 -5.70
N ASP A 120 -14.51 -17.51 -5.78
CA ASP A 120 -14.73 -16.58 -4.68
C ASP A 120 -14.99 -15.12 -5.12
N ASP A 121 -15.10 -14.19 -4.15
CA ASP A 121 -15.28 -12.76 -4.40
C ASP A 121 -13.96 -11.98 -4.11
N PRO A 122 -13.10 -11.79 -5.14
CA PRO A 122 -11.83 -11.09 -4.97
C PRO A 122 -11.98 -9.60 -4.70
N ILE A 123 -13.10 -8.98 -5.12
CA ILE A 123 -13.33 -7.54 -4.90
C ILE A 123 -13.59 -7.28 -3.41
N SER A 124 -14.39 -8.13 -2.76
CA SER A 124 -14.60 -8.06 -1.32
C SER A 124 -13.30 -8.29 -0.55
N ALA A 125 -12.52 -9.32 -0.93
CA ALA A 125 -11.23 -9.60 -0.32
C ALA A 125 -10.23 -8.44 -0.45
N ALA A 126 -10.21 -7.73 -1.59
CA ALA A 126 -9.37 -6.56 -1.79
C ALA A 126 -9.78 -5.38 -0.89
N LYS A 127 -11.09 -5.16 -0.67
CA LYS A 127 -11.58 -4.16 0.30
C LYS A 127 -11.19 -4.52 1.74
N ASP A 128 -11.29 -5.80 2.10
CA ASP A 128 -10.85 -6.27 3.42
C ASP A 128 -9.34 -6.05 3.60
N ALA A 129 -8.54 -6.27 2.56
CA ALA A 129 -7.11 -5.98 2.59
C ALA A 129 -6.82 -4.50 2.86
N THR A 130 -7.54 -3.57 2.23
CA THR A 130 -7.36 -2.12 2.48
C THR A 130 -7.76 -1.73 3.89
N THR A 131 -8.83 -2.30 4.44
CA THR A 131 -9.22 -2.05 5.85
C THR A 131 -8.15 -2.52 6.85
N MET A 132 -7.33 -3.50 6.46
CA MET A 132 -6.19 -4.00 7.23
C MET A 132 -4.86 -3.30 6.88
N GLY A 133 -4.92 -2.21 6.10
CA GLY A 133 -3.77 -1.38 5.76
C GLY A 133 -2.87 -1.93 4.66
N ALA A 134 -3.36 -2.89 3.85
CA ALA A 134 -2.62 -3.43 2.71
C ALA A 134 -3.23 -2.95 1.39
N ARG A 135 -2.40 -2.51 0.43
CA ARG A 135 -2.84 -2.18 -0.94
C ARG A 135 -2.66 -3.38 -1.85
N VAL A 136 -3.59 -3.56 -2.80
CA VAL A 136 -3.58 -4.71 -3.73
C VAL A 136 -3.27 -4.24 -5.14
N PHE A 137 -2.13 -4.66 -5.66
CA PHE A 137 -1.67 -4.42 -7.02
C PHE A 137 -1.90 -5.66 -7.87
N CYS A 138 -2.38 -5.48 -9.10
CA CYS A 138 -2.66 -6.60 -10.00
C CYS A 138 -1.79 -6.55 -11.25
N VAL A 139 -1.18 -7.68 -11.59
CA VAL A 139 -0.46 -7.89 -12.86
C VAL A 139 -1.20 -8.94 -13.67
N GLY A 140 -1.86 -8.48 -14.73
CA GLY A 140 -2.59 -9.36 -15.64
C GLY A 140 -1.64 -10.03 -16.63
N VAL A 141 -1.61 -11.34 -16.64
CA VAL A 141 -0.73 -12.15 -17.51
C VAL A 141 -1.56 -12.93 -18.50
N GLY A 142 -1.41 -12.64 -19.77
CA GLY A 142 -2.11 -13.36 -20.80
C GLY A 142 -2.56 -12.48 -21.97
N SER A 143 -3.16 -13.12 -22.96
CA SER A 143 -3.77 -12.52 -24.12
C SER A 143 -5.29 -12.50 -24.00
N SER A 144 -5.92 -11.39 -24.39
CA SER A 144 -7.38 -11.28 -24.49
C SER A 144 -7.97 -12.13 -25.63
N GLU A 145 -7.16 -12.49 -26.63
CA GLU A 145 -7.57 -13.36 -27.72
C GLU A 145 -7.75 -14.81 -27.27
N GLY A 146 -7.04 -15.19 -26.21
CA GLY A 146 -7.04 -16.54 -25.67
C GLY A 146 -5.97 -17.44 -26.29
N LYS A 147 -5.49 -18.39 -25.48
CA LYS A 147 -4.51 -19.41 -25.87
C LYS A 147 -4.90 -20.77 -25.31
N PRO A 148 -4.67 -21.85 -26.07
CA PRO A 148 -4.83 -23.19 -25.55
C PRO A 148 -3.77 -23.49 -24.50
N ILE A 149 -4.10 -24.37 -23.57
CA ILE A 149 -3.23 -24.78 -22.47
C ILE A 149 -2.51 -26.07 -22.87
N PRO A 150 -1.18 -26.08 -23.06
CA PRO A 150 -0.42 -27.30 -23.25
C PRO A 150 -0.23 -28.01 -21.90
N LYS A 151 -0.46 -29.32 -21.88
CA LYS A 151 -0.22 -30.18 -20.74
C LYS A 151 0.27 -31.55 -21.20
N ASP A 152 1.38 -32.01 -20.65
CA ASP A 152 1.97 -33.35 -20.95
C ASP A 152 2.19 -33.64 -22.44
N GLY A 153 2.50 -32.60 -23.23
CA GLY A 153 2.74 -32.72 -24.66
C GLY A 153 1.48 -32.69 -25.54
N GLU A 154 0.29 -32.60 -24.94
CA GLU A 154 -1.00 -32.45 -25.62
C GLU A 154 -1.69 -31.14 -25.22
N LEU A 155 -2.76 -30.77 -25.92
CA LEU A 155 -3.61 -29.66 -25.51
C LEU A 155 -4.65 -30.14 -24.50
N MET A 156 -4.80 -29.37 -23.42
CA MET A 156 -5.78 -29.67 -22.37
C MET A 156 -7.20 -29.66 -22.93
N LYS A 157 -7.99 -30.67 -22.59
CA LYS A 157 -9.39 -30.83 -23.00
C LYS A 157 -10.31 -30.82 -21.79
N ASP A 158 -11.50 -30.27 -21.99
CA ASP A 158 -12.57 -30.33 -21.02
C ASP A 158 -13.22 -31.75 -20.96
N LYS A 159 -14.24 -31.89 -20.11
CA LYS A 159 -14.96 -33.17 -19.94
C LYS A 159 -15.69 -33.63 -21.22
N ASP A 160 -15.98 -32.69 -22.11
CA ASP A 160 -16.68 -32.92 -23.38
C ASP A 160 -15.70 -33.11 -24.55
N GLY A 161 -14.39 -33.07 -24.29
CA GLY A 161 -13.32 -33.27 -25.29
C GLY A 161 -12.94 -32.02 -26.06
N ASN A 162 -13.46 -30.83 -25.74
CA ASN A 162 -13.09 -29.59 -26.38
C ASN A 162 -11.77 -29.06 -25.82
N ILE A 163 -10.97 -28.38 -26.67
CA ILE A 163 -9.72 -27.74 -26.23
C ILE A 163 -10.03 -26.58 -25.31
N VAL A 164 -9.42 -26.61 -24.12
CA VAL A 164 -9.53 -25.52 -23.14
C VAL A 164 -8.68 -24.35 -23.60
N VAL A 165 -9.31 -23.17 -23.69
CA VAL A 165 -8.66 -21.90 -24.08
C VAL A 165 -8.80 -20.92 -22.91
N THR A 166 -7.67 -20.45 -22.38
CA THR A 166 -7.63 -19.44 -21.31
C THR A 166 -7.44 -18.05 -21.87
N ARG A 167 -8.08 -17.05 -21.24
CA ARG A 167 -8.00 -15.64 -21.62
C ARG A 167 -7.69 -14.77 -20.40
N LEU A 168 -7.06 -13.63 -20.69
CA LEU A 168 -6.88 -12.62 -19.66
C LEU A 168 -8.21 -11.90 -19.36
N ASP A 169 -8.67 -11.95 -18.12
CA ASP A 169 -9.80 -11.15 -17.60
C ASP A 169 -9.28 -9.85 -16.99
N GLU A 170 -9.06 -8.86 -17.85
CA GLU A 170 -8.57 -7.55 -17.42
C GLU A 170 -9.57 -6.81 -16.54
N GLN A 171 -10.88 -6.99 -16.79
CA GLN A 171 -11.92 -6.26 -16.08
C GLN A 171 -11.94 -6.64 -14.59
N THR A 172 -11.93 -7.92 -14.30
CA THR A 172 -11.87 -8.43 -12.92
C THR A 172 -10.63 -7.89 -12.20
N LEU A 173 -9.45 -7.95 -12.84
CA LEU A 173 -8.20 -7.47 -12.23
C LEU A 173 -8.18 -5.95 -12.01
N GLN A 174 -8.76 -5.16 -12.90
CA GLN A 174 -8.90 -3.72 -12.73
C GLN A 174 -9.84 -3.39 -11.56
N ASP A 175 -10.94 -4.12 -11.41
CA ASP A 175 -11.89 -3.91 -10.33
C ASP A 175 -11.29 -4.32 -8.97
N VAL A 176 -10.51 -5.41 -8.92
CA VAL A 176 -9.75 -5.84 -7.74
C VAL A 176 -8.69 -4.79 -7.36
N ALA A 177 -7.88 -4.32 -8.31
CA ALA A 177 -6.87 -3.31 -8.05
C ALA A 177 -7.48 -1.99 -7.56
N ARG A 178 -8.62 -1.58 -8.16
CA ARG A 178 -9.35 -0.38 -7.71
C ARG A 178 -9.90 -0.54 -6.30
N ALA A 179 -10.51 -1.70 -5.99
CA ALA A 179 -11.02 -2.00 -4.65
C ALA A 179 -9.91 -2.10 -3.60
N GLY A 180 -8.71 -2.55 -4.03
CA GLY A 180 -7.49 -2.66 -3.22
C GLY A 180 -6.66 -1.38 -3.14
N GLU A 181 -7.15 -0.23 -3.64
CA GLU A 181 -6.43 1.05 -3.69
C GLU A 181 -5.04 0.96 -4.36
N GLY A 182 -4.86 -0.01 -5.26
CA GLY A 182 -3.63 -0.25 -5.98
C GLY A 182 -3.71 0.08 -7.46
N LEU A 183 -2.76 -0.47 -8.21
CA LEU A 183 -2.61 -0.28 -9.66
C LEU A 183 -2.78 -1.62 -10.37
N TYR A 184 -3.50 -1.61 -11.50
CA TYR A 184 -3.50 -2.70 -12.46
C TYR A 184 -2.46 -2.44 -13.55
N VAL A 185 -1.66 -3.46 -13.88
CA VAL A 185 -0.72 -3.42 -15.01
C VAL A 185 -0.87 -4.71 -15.82
N ARG A 186 -0.93 -4.56 -17.13
CA ARG A 186 -0.86 -5.70 -18.03
C ARG A 186 0.60 -6.08 -18.28
N ALA A 187 0.94 -7.36 -18.10
CA ALA A 187 2.26 -7.87 -18.42
C ALA A 187 2.59 -7.70 -19.90
N GLY A 188 3.73 -7.09 -20.19
CA GLY A 188 4.24 -6.95 -21.54
C GLY A 188 5.21 -8.07 -21.91
N THR A 189 5.48 -8.25 -23.23
CA THR A 189 6.45 -9.24 -23.70
C THR A 189 7.89 -8.85 -23.37
N THR A 190 8.21 -7.57 -23.34
CA THR A 190 9.56 -7.04 -23.07
C THR A 190 9.72 -6.72 -21.59
N GLU A 191 8.76 -5.96 -21.04
CA GLU A 191 8.70 -5.62 -19.63
C GLU A 191 7.44 -6.21 -19.00
N PHE A 192 7.58 -6.93 -17.88
CA PHE A 192 6.48 -7.60 -17.22
C PHE A 192 5.56 -6.63 -16.43
N GLY A 193 5.89 -5.33 -16.43
CA GLY A 193 5.06 -4.30 -15.83
C GLY A 193 5.20 -4.13 -14.30
N LEU A 194 6.18 -4.75 -13.67
CA LEU A 194 6.40 -4.61 -12.22
C LEU A 194 7.00 -3.25 -11.82
N ASN A 195 7.67 -2.53 -12.73
CA ASN A 195 8.32 -1.27 -12.43
C ASN A 195 7.34 -0.20 -11.89
N PRO A 196 6.20 0.10 -12.54
CA PRO A 196 5.25 1.07 -12.02
C PRO A 196 4.69 0.71 -10.63
N ILE A 197 4.54 -0.59 -10.36
CA ILE A 197 4.07 -1.08 -9.05
C ILE A 197 5.13 -0.82 -7.98
N ILE A 198 6.40 -1.09 -8.27
CA ILE A 198 7.50 -0.83 -7.33
C ILE A 198 7.62 0.66 -7.02
N ASP A 199 7.52 1.50 -8.05
CA ASP A 199 7.60 2.95 -7.89
C ASP A 199 6.45 3.46 -7.00
N GLU A 200 5.23 2.96 -7.18
CA GLU A 200 4.08 3.30 -6.31
C GLU A 200 4.26 2.79 -4.87
N ILE A 201 4.84 1.59 -4.68
CA ILE A 201 5.15 1.06 -3.33
C ILE A 201 6.18 1.95 -2.62
N LYS A 202 7.22 2.40 -3.33
CA LYS A 202 8.22 3.33 -2.78
C LYS A 202 7.61 4.69 -2.43
N ASP A 203 6.69 5.18 -3.25
CA ASP A 203 5.97 6.43 -2.98
C ASP A 203 5.04 6.29 -1.75
N MET A 204 4.42 5.14 -1.55
CA MET A 204 3.65 4.85 -0.33
C MET A 204 4.54 4.95 0.92
N GLU A 205 5.70 4.31 0.87
CA GLU A 205 6.67 4.31 1.97
C GLU A 205 7.16 5.73 2.26
N ALA A 206 7.54 6.50 1.23
CA ALA A 206 7.99 7.88 1.38
C ALA A 206 6.92 8.79 2.01
N LYS A 207 5.66 8.67 1.59
CA LYS A 207 4.52 9.42 2.17
C LYS A 207 4.30 9.07 3.63
N ARG A 208 4.42 7.79 3.97
CA ARG A 208 4.28 7.32 5.35
C ARG A 208 5.36 7.89 6.25
N TYR A 209 6.63 7.87 5.82
CA TYR A 209 7.73 8.50 6.57
C TYR A 209 7.51 10.00 6.81
N GLN A 210 7.01 10.72 5.82
CA GLN A 210 6.68 12.13 6.00
C GLN A 210 5.64 12.33 7.09
N ASN A 211 4.57 11.53 7.11
CA ASN A 211 3.51 11.63 8.11
C ASN A 211 4.02 11.29 9.52
N VAL A 212 4.80 10.22 9.68
CA VAL A 212 5.37 9.82 10.98
C VAL A 212 6.31 10.90 11.53
N VAL A 213 7.16 11.50 10.69
CA VAL A 213 8.07 12.58 11.10
C VAL A 213 7.30 13.82 11.56
N PHE A 214 6.14 14.11 10.98
CA PHE A 214 5.29 15.23 11.42
C PHE A 214 4.50 14.93 12.71
N GLU A 215 4.17 13.68 13.00
CA GLU A 215 3.44 13.30 14.22
C GLU A 215 4.34 13.20 15.45
N GLU A 216 5.64 12.89 15.30
CA GLU A 216 6.58 12.79 16.43
C GLU A 216 7.04 14.13 17.03
N PHE A 217 6.80 15.26 16.36
CA PHE A 217 7.08 16.58 16.92
C PHE A 217 5.88 17.07 17.76
N ASP A 218 5.67 16.46 18.90
CA ASP A 218 4.85 17.05 19.96
C ASP A 218 5.60 18.29 20.49
N GLU A 219 5.16 19.46 20.02
CA GLU A 219 5.82 20.75 20.32
C GLU A 219 5.74 21.08 21.81
N GLN A 220 6.67 20.56 22.58
CA GLN A 220 6.69 20.76 24.05
C GLN A 220 7.19 22.17 24.45
N TYR A 221 7.51 23.06 23.50
CA TYR A 221 7.97 24.41 23.80
C TYR A 221 6.95 25.22 24.65
N MET A 222 5.66 24.91 24.58
CA MET A 222 4.61 25.54 25.36
C MET A 222 4.84 25.41 26.87
N TYR A 223 5.36 24.28 27.35
CA TYR A 223 5.68 24.08 28.78
C TYR A 223 6.88 24.95 29.18
N PHE A 224 7.93 24.99 28.37
CA PHE A 224 9.10 25.83 28.63
C PHE A 224 8.76 27.31 28.57
N PHE A 225 7.91 27.71 27.62
CA PHE A 225 7.41 29.09 27.53
C PHE A 225 6.56 29.47 28.75
N GLY A 226 5.71 28.57 29.23
CA GLY A 226 4.91 28.77 30.45
C GLY A 226 5.78 28.97 31.69
N ILE A 227 6.83 28.16 31.86
CA ILE A 227 7.78 28.25 32.94
C ILE A 227 8.57 29.57 32.85
N ALA A 228 9.06 29.94 31.69
CA ALA A 228 9.77 31.21 31.48
C ALA A 228 8.89 32.43 31.80
N LEU A 229 7.63 32.40 31.36
CA LEU A 229 6.64 33.44 31.65
C LEU A 229 6.35 33.52 33.14
N PHE A 230 6.24 32.38 33.84
CA PHE A 230 6.05 32.30 35.27
C PHE A 230 7.20 32.97 36.05
N PHE A 231 8.46 32.65 35.71
CA PHE A 231 9.63 33.27 36.37
C PHE A 231 9.73 34.76 36.06
N LEU A 232 9.38 35.20 34.87
CA LEU A 232 9.35 36.61 34.48
C LEU A 232 8.27 37.39 35.26
N LEU A 233 7.11 36.79 35.51
CA LEU A 233 6.06 37.36 36.38
C LEU A 233 6.50 37.41 37.83
N LEU A 234 7.20 36.40 38.32
CA LEU A 234 7.71 36.30 39.68
C LEU A 234 8.79 37.35 39.93
N GLU A 235 9.73 37.54 38.99
CA GLU A 235 10.74 38.63 39.03
C GLU A 235 10.06 40.00 39.09
N PHE A 236 8.99 40.18 38.31
CA PHE A 236 8.22 41.42 38.31
C PHE A 236 7.50 41.70 39.62
N MET A 237 7.00 40.67 40.31
CA MET A 237 6.37 40.82 41.63
C MET A 237 7.38 41.19 42.73
N ILE A 238 8.61 40.65 42.67
CA ILE A 238 9.67 40.88 43.66
C ILE A 238 10.28 42.27 43.48
N ASN A 239 10.37 42.81 42.27
CA ASN A 239 11.02 44.07 41.97
C ASN A 239 10.12 45.29 42.22
N SER A 240 10.24 45.90 43.39
CA SER A 240 9.33 46.91 43.99
C SER A 240 9.33 48.31 43.34
N ARG A 241 9.89 48.54 42.15
CA ARG A 241 9.99 49.87 41.53
C ARG A 241 8.74 50.21 40.67
N ARG A 242 7.88 51.09 41.14
CA ARG A 242 6.61 51.51 40.55
C ARG A 242 6.67 51.96 39.06
N HIS A 243 7.80 52.43 38.59
CA HIS A 243 7.94 52.95 37.19
C HIS A 243 8.01 51.81 36.18
N LYS A 244 8.63 50.70 36.50
CA LYS A 244 8.76 49.51 35.60
C LYS A 244 7.44 48.76 35.39
N ARG A 245 6.51 48.86 36.34
CA ARG A 245 5.17 48.21 36.22
C ARG A 245 4.33 48.71 35.05
N LYS A 246 4.35 50.06 34.78
CA LYS A 246 3.60 50.65 33.69
C LYS A 246 4.16 50.24 32.31
N LEU A 247 5.48 50.16 32.16
CA LEU A 247 6.14 49.73 30.97
C LEU A 247 5.92 48.26 30.61
N PHE A 248 5.88 47.39 31.63
CA PHE A 248 5.62 45.97 31.45
C PHE A 248 4.17 45.66 31.04
N VAL A 249 3.19 46.33 31.66
CA VAL A 249 1.77 46.21 31.28
C VAL A 249 1.57 46.71 29.85
N ALA A 250 2.24 47.80 29.44
CA ALA A 250 2.19 48.28 28.03
C ALA A 250 2.79 47.28 27.05
N PHE A 251 3.93 46.63 27.41
CA PHE A 251 4.56 45.58 26.57
C PHE A 251 3.68 44.34 26.47
N LEU A 252 3.02 43.91 27.55
CA LEU A 252 2.11 42.75 27.54
C LEU A 252 0.85 43.03 26.69
N LEU A 253 0.32 44.24 26.71
CA LEU A 253 -0.79 44.68 25.86
C LEU A 253 -0.39 44.78 24.39
N LEU A 254 0.85 45.18 24.08
CA LEU A 254 1.36 45.22 22.71
C LEU A 254 1.61 43.80 22.14
N SER A 255 2.09 42.87 22.98
CA SER A 255 2.35 41.49 22.52
C SER A 255 1.10 40.71 22.20
N THR A 256 -0.03 41.02 22.83
CA THR A 256 -1.32 40.36 22.51
C THR A 256 -1.90 40.79 21.16
N THR A 257 -1.47 41.93 20.59
CA THR A 257 -1.89 42.38 19.25
C THR A 257 -1.01 41.86 18.13
N ALA A 258 0.17 41.30 18.45
CA ALA A 258 1.14 40.80 17.47
C ALA A 258 0.95 39.31 17.10
N PHE A 259 0.13 38.56 17.85
CA PHE A 259 -0.25 37.22 17.43
C PHE A 259 -1.41 37.32 16.44
N GLY A 260 -1.09 37.17 15.15
CA GLY A 260 -2.06 37.04 14.08
C GLY A 260 -3.13 36.04 14.51
N GLN A 261 -4.36 36.52 14.62
CA GLN A 261 -5.49 35.67 14.96
C GLN A 261 -5.87 34.85 13.74
N VAL A 262 -5.26 33.69 13.56
CA VAL A 262 -5.89 32.65 12.73
C VAL A 262 -7.33 32.51 13.22
N ASP A 263 -8.29 32.84 12.37
CA ASP A 263 -9.70 32.85 12.77
C ASP A 263 -10.13 31.43 13.16
N LYS A 264 -10.06 31.15 14.46
CA LYS A 264 -10.41 29.84 15.07
C LYS A 264 -11.81 29.36 14.69
N ARG A 265 -12.65 30.26 14.16
CA ARG A 265 -14.00 29.94 13.71
C ARG A 265 -13.97 29.23 12.36
N GLU A 266 -13.19 29.73 11.41
CA GLU A 266 -13.05 29.16 10.06
C GLU A 266 -12.29 27.83 10.12
N VAL A 267 -11.23 27.72 10.92
CA VAL A 267 -10.52 26.45 11.14
C VAL A 267 -11.44 25.40 11.79
N ARG A 268 -12.30 25.77 12.75
CA ARG A 268 -13.29 24.86 13.34
C ARG A 268 -14.40 24.48 12.36
N ALA A 269 -14.75 25.33 11.41
CA ALA A 269 -15.69 25.03 10.34
C ALA A 269 -15.06 24.03 9.35
N GLY A 270 -13.82 24.26 8.92
CA GLY A 270 -13.06 23.35 8.08
C GLY A 270 -12.91 21.96 8.70
N ASN A 271 -12.56 21.87 9.98
CA ASN A 271 -12.48 20.60 10.71
C ASN A 271 -13.84 19.85 10.78
N ARG A 272 -14.97 20.58 10.84
CA ARG A 272 -16.30 19.95 10.83
C ARG A 272 -16.69 19.46 9.44
N ALA A 273 -16.40 20.24 8.39
CA ALA A 273 -16.62 19.84 7.01
C ALA A 273 -15.75 18.60 6.64
N TYR A 274 -14.48 18.60 7.04
CA TYR A 274 -13.59 17.48 6.86
C TYR A 274 -14.11 16.17 7.49
N LYS A 275 -14.58 16.25 8.76
CA LYS A 275 -15.18 15.09 9.45
C LYS A 275 -16.48 14.58 8.81
N LYS A 276 -17.15 15.39 7.99
CA LYS A 276 -18.34 15.00 7.23
C LYS A 276 -18.02 14.48 5.84
N GLY A 277 -16.73 14.46 5.43
CA GLY A 277 -16.32 14.06 4.09
C GLY A 277 -16.50 15.15 3.02
N GLU A 278 -16.83 16.38 3.41
CA GLU A 278 -17.03 17.54 2.53
C GLU A 278 -15.69 18.23 2.27
N PHE A 279 -14.76 17.55 1.59
CA PHE A 279 -13.36 17.98 1.45
C PHE A 279 -13.18 19.32 0.73
N GLN A 280 -13.99 19.59 -0.29
CA GLN A 280 -13.94 20.88 -1.01
C GLN A 280 -14.35 22.05 -0.11
N GLN A 281 -15.38 21.85 0.71
CA GLN A 281 -15.84 22.88 1.65
C GLN A 281 -14.82 23.09 2.77
N ALA A 282 -14.18 22.00 3.25
CA ALA A 282 -13.12 22.08 4.24
C ALA A 282 -11.92 22.88 3.74
N GLU A 283 -11.50 22.69 2.48
CA GLU A 283 -10.41 23.45 1.86
C GLU A 283 -10.75 24.95 1.76
N ILE A 284 -11.96 25.30 1.37
CA ILE A 284 -12.42 26.70 1.29
C ILE A 284 -12.39 27.36 2.67
N ASP A 285 -12.86 26.66 3.70
CA ASP A 285 -12.91 27.19 5.06
C ASP A 285 -11.50 27.35 5.66
N TYR A 286 -10.57 26.44 5.38
CA TYR A 286 -9.16 26.57 5.77
C TYR A 286 -8.47 27.73 5.06
N ARG A 287 -8.68 27.89 3.73
CA ARG A 287 -8.14 29.03 2.98
C ARG A 287 -8.67 30.36 3.48
N ARG A 288 -9.95 30.43 3.86
CA ARG A 288 -10.53 31.64 4.46
C ARG A 288 -9.95 31.96 5.83
N GLY A 289 -9.59 30.94 6.61
CA GLY A 289 -8.92 31.10 7.90
C GLY A 289 -7.49 31.65 7.79
N VAL A 290 -6.83 31.39 6.65
CA VAL A 290 -5.44 31.86 6.37
C VAL A 290 -5.40 33.18 5.62
N LEU A 291 -6.40 33.49 4.78
CA LEU A 291 -6.42 34.67 3.89
C LEU A 291 -7.06 35.93 4.51
N LYS A 292 -7.42 35.91 5.79
CA LYS A 292 -8.00 37.07 6.50
C LYS A 292 -6.95 37.91 7.27
N ASP A 293 -5.68 37.81 6.86
CA ASP A 293 -4.61 38.75 7.23
C ASP A 293 -4.46 39.85 6.19
#